data_86e4c5f20b2f0b52c24629454d7564a4
#
_entry.id   86e4c5f20b2f0b52c24629454d7564a4
#
_cell.length_a   1.000
_cell.length_b   1.000
_cell.length_c   1.000
_cell.angle_alpha   90.00
_cell.angle_beta   90.00
_cell.angle_gamma   90.00
#
_symmetry.space_group_name_H-M   'P 1'
#
loop_
_entity.id
_entity.type
_entity.pdbx_description
1 polymer ?
#
loop_
_entity_poly.entity_id
_entity_poly.type
_entity_poly.pdbx_seq_one_letter_code
_entity_poly.pdbx_strand_id
1 'polypeptide(L)'
;MKLLKNKKVLIGISGLFVIMLGIGLYFWFNKDDNIQVYKSKNEEIKMQISGFNGIAMMYETGPGTGEYSESKSGTWPESGYIFNENLSACENGGKLSWNDETKVVTLHSNKSDSCYVYFDAYIIPVINSVTTSNITTDSITLTVNATAGDSAITTYYYAYGDNEAVSSTSNTYTFNNLESGTEYNFRVYVIDEMGYESSILNTSVRTENPLTLAEYVISQYNGVQGNNEIYYHTSSLANSAGDNSYRYAGANPNNYVCFGSDTVTCPSDNLYRIIGVFDGQVKLIMADYPTVSQTGTMGAYQNTYSGLGESTSYYKGSQSISLIGVYHWTPSGTNIWGSSTLTTTNLNNTFLNTFGDIWREKISNTTWYVNGYSTGGAPPAVWYDNESAGTAWSGKIGLMYVSDYGFAASPSAWTTNVVSYNSSSITSNNWMYMGLAEWTISRQSSNSNFAYAVYIYGDVYNIVVSMGTVAVRPCFYLNSDVLYSSGSGTKSDPIRIN
;
A
#
# COMPACT_ATOMS: atom_id res chain seq x y z
N MET A 1 -4.78 37.56 32.76
CA MET A 1 -3.59 38.45 32.63
C MET A 1 -2.42 37.59 32.18
N LYS A 2 -1.94 37.87 31.00
CA LYS A 2 -0.86 37.32 30.12
C LYS A 2 -1.39 36.61 28.86
N LEU A 3 -2.06 37.40 28.08
CA LEU A 3 -2.02 37.31 26.63
C LEU A 3 -0.98 38.33 26.16
N LEU A 4 -0.27 38.03 25.10
CA LEU A 4 0.72 38.80 24.37
C LEU A 4 2.13 38.21 24.47
N LYS A 5 2.38 37.25 23.52
CA LYS A 5 3.63 37.17 22.77
C LYS A 5 3.57 36.04 21.77
N ASN A 6 2.96 36.29 20.62
CA ASN A 6 3.33 35.57 19.41
C ASN A 6 3.16 36.51 18.21
N LYS A 7 4.23 37.28 17.97
CA LYS A 7 4.36 38.21 16.85
C LYS A 7 4.82 37.53 15.54
N LYS A 8 4.60 36.22 15.38
CA LYS A 8 4.98 35.46 14.17
C LYS A 8 3.82 34.82 13.40
N VAL A 9 2.58 35.06 13.82
CA VAL A 9 1.39 34.53 13.12
C VAL A 9 0.72 35.57 12.22
N LEU A 10 1.26 36.79 12.13
CA LEU A 10 0.64 37.91 11.38
C LEU A 10 1.31 38.23 10.05
N ILE A 11 2.10 37.35 9.47
CA ILE A 11 2.73 37.55 8.14
C ILE A 11 2.17 36.59 7.07
N GLY A 12 1.37 35.61 7.44
CA GLY A 12 0.76 34.66 6.51
C GLY A 12 -0.67 34.96 6.06
N ILE A 13 -1.30 36.01 6.54
CA ILE A 13 -2.71 36.34 6.22
C ILE A 13 -2.84 37.71 5.48
N SER A 14 -1.76 38.31 5.06
CA SER A 14 -1.80 39.63 4.37
C SER A 14 -1.98 39.51 2.83
N GLY A 15 -2.22 38.32 2.27
CA GLY A 15 -2.50 38.16 0.83
C GLY A 15 -3.98 38.19 0.44
N LEU A 16 -4.93 38.21 1.37
CA LEU A 16 -6.35 38.00 1.04
C LEU A 16 -7.32 39.00 1.61
N PHE A 17 -6.86 40.20 2.04
CA PHE A 17 -7.75 41.29 2.44
C PHE A 17 -7.20 42.66 2.01
N VAL A 18 -7.04 42.90 0.71
CA VAL A 18 -7.12 44.27 0.20
C VAL A 18 -8.55 44.50 -0.24
N ILE A 19 -9.34 44.71 0.75
CA ILE A 19 -10.71 45.15 0.59
C ILE A 19 -10.70 46.62 0.24
N MET A 20 -11.41 46.93 -0.84
CA MET A 20 -12.11 48.17 -1.10
C MET A 20 -12.04 49.20 0.05
N LEU A 21 -11.09 50.08 0.03
CA LEU A 21 -11.19 51.36 0.70
C LEU A 21 -10.64 52.42 -0.25
N GLY A 22 -11.53 53.19 -0.73
CA GLY A 22 -11.36 54.20 -1.77
C GLY A 22 -10.03 54.94 -1.73
N ILE A 23 -9.38 54.94 -2.87
CA ILE A 23 -8.17 55.67 -3.14
C ILE A 23 -8.54 57.18 -3.07
N GLY A 24 -8.12 57.82 -2.01
CA GLY A 24 -8.22 59.27 -1.95
C GLY A 24 -7.01 59.85 -2.66
N LEU A 25 -7.25 60.52 -3.76
CA LEU A 25 -6.21 61.35 -4.39
C LEU A 25 -5.91 62.54 -3.50
N TYR A 26 -4.67 62.65 -3.02
CA TYR A 26 -4.15 63.85 -2.40
C TYR A 26 -3.23 64.59 -3.38
N PHE A 27 -3.67 65.79 -3.81
CA PHE A 27 -2.81 66.70 -4.55
C PHE A 27 -1.82 67.35 -3.59
N TRP A 28 -0.53 67.09 -3.77
CA TRP A 28 0.52 67.79 -3.07
C TRP A 28 1.30 68.59 -4.10
N PHE A 29 1.22 69.91 -3.96
CA PHE A 29 2.02 70.80 -4.77
C PHE A 29 3.37 71.01 -4.09
N ASN A 30 4.43 70.46 -4.68
CA ASN A 30 5.79 70.92 -4.33
C ASN A 30 6.14 72.13 -5.16
N LYS A 31 6.45 73.20 -4.50
CA LYS A 31 6.56 74.55 -5.12
C LYS A 31 7.78 74.75 -6.05
N ASP A 32 8.70 73.77 -6.06
CA ASP A 32 9.97 73.95 -6.78
C ASP A 32 10.15 73.08 -8.02
N ASP A 33 9.28 72.03 -8.28
CA ASP A 33 9.53 71.01 -9.37
C ASP A 33 8.35 70.70 -10.27
N ASN A 34 7.19 71.35 -10.21
CA ASN A 34 5.98 70.98 -10.99
C ASN A 34 5.63 69.52 -10.99
N ILE A 35 5.84 68.79 -9.86
CA ILE A 35 5.50 67.40 -9.70
C ILE A 35 4.13 67.31 -9.02
N GLN A 36 3.16 66.62 -9.67
CA GLN A 36 1.93 66.20 -9.03
C GLN A 36 2.07 64.73 -8.58
N VAL A 37 1.85 64.51 -7.29
CA VAL A 37 1.92 63.18 -6.71
C VAL A 37 0.53 62.69 -6.42
N TYR A 38 0.15 61.60 -7.04
CA TYR A 38 -1.07 60.87 -6.76
C TYR A 38 -0.76 59.70 -5.85
N LYS A 39 -1.38 59.62 -4.67
CA LYS A 39 -1.16 58.54 -3.70
C LYS A 39 -2.36 57.60 -3.69
N SER A 40 -2.12 56.34 -3.97
CA SER A 40 -3.00 55.32 -3.47
C SER A 40 -2.80 55.10 -1.97
N LYS A 41 -3.73 54.48 -1.28
CA LYS A 41 -3.65 54.29 0.18
C LYS A 41 -2.41 53.48 0.61
N ASN A 42 -1.74 52.79 -0.30
CA ASN A 42 -0.59 51.95 -0.06
C ASN A 42 0.63 52.25 -0.95
N GLU A 43 0.50 53.05 -2.04
CA GLU A 43 1.58 53.32 -2.98
C GLU A 43 1.58 54.75 -3.47
N GLU A 44 2.76 55.37 -3.60
CA GLU A 44 2.94 56.72 -4.06
C GLU A 44 3.16 56.71 -5.57
N ILE A 45 2.22 57.32 -6.33
CA ILE A 45 2.33 57.47 -7.78
C ILE A 45 2.71 58.90 -8.09
N LYS A 46 3.88 59.07 -8.74
CA LYS A 46 4.45 60.41 -9.04
C LYS A 46 4.29 60.71 -10.51
N MET A 47 3.70 61.85 -10.82
CA MET A 47 3.70 62.39 -12.17
C MET A 47 4.52 63.69 -12.21
N GLN A 48 5.53 63.68 -13.08
CA GLN A 48 6.35 64.89 -13.28
C GLN A 48 5.77 65.68 -14.45
N ILE A 49 5.25 66.89 -14.16
CA ILE A 49 4.55 67.69 -15.14
C ILE A 49 4.96 69.20 -14.98
N SER A 50 5.24 69.78 -16.10
CA SER A 50 5.26 71.28 -16.18
C SER A 50 3.95 71.79 -16.82
N GLY A 51 2.93 72.12 -15.99
CA GLY A 51 1.66 72.67 -16.47
C GLY A 51 0.63 71.67 -16.95
N PHE A 52 0.05 70.91 -16.03
CA PHE A 52 -0.94 69.89 -16.30
C PHE A 52 -2.38 70.42 -16.24
N ASN A 53 -3.20 70.15 -17.25
CA ASN A 53 -4.61 70.54 -17.32
C ASN A 53 -5.64 69.45 -16.91
N GLY A 54 -5.29 68.19 -16.97
CA GLY A 54 -6.16 67.10 -16.58
C GLY A 54 -5.60 65.71 -16.87
N ILE A 55 -5.93 64.72 -16.09
CA ILE A 55 -5.71 63.30 -16.36
C ILE A 55 -7.03 62.56 -16.25
N ALA A 56 -7.32 61.76 -17.25
CA ALA A 56 -8.35 60.74 -17.20
C ALA A 56 -7.66 59.38 -17.08
N MET A 57 -8.02 58.62 -16.06
CA MET A 57 -7.56 57.25 -15.88
C MET A 57 -8.60 56.29 -16.42
N MET A 58 -8.19 55.54 -17.41
CA MET A 58 -9.03 54.59 -18.15
C MET A 58 -8.60 53.16 -17.81
N TYR A 59 -9.48 52.33 -17.32
CA TYR A 59 -9.16 50.94 -17.08
C TYR A 59 -10.14 49.99 -17.74
N GLU A 60 -9.58 48.91 -18.18
CA GLU A 60 -10.34 47.86 -18.86
C GLU A 60 -11.41 47.30 -17.93
N THR A 61 -12.62 47.09 -18.45
CA THR A 61 -13.76 46.62 -17.66
C THR A 61 -13.69 45.14 -17.33
N GLY A 62 -12.82 44.39 -18.01
CA GLY A 62 -12.50 42.99 -17.79
C GLY A 62 -11.38 42.53 -18.70
N PRO A 63 -10.61 41.50 -18.36
CA PRO A 63 -9.45 41.07 -19.10
C PRO A 63 -9.74 40.78 -20.58
N GLY A 64 -8.99 41.43 -21.48
CA GLY A 64 -9.08 41.26 -22.93
C GLY A 64 -10.38 41.76 -23.56
N THR A 65 -11.20 42.53 -22.86
CA THR A 65 -12.45 43.08 -23.42
C THR A 65 -12.20 44.19 -24.43
N GLY A 66 -11.11 44.92 -24.27
CA GLY A 66 -10.81 46.15 -25.03
C GLY A 66 -11.78 47.30 -24.72
N GLU A 67 -12.64 47.16 -23.72
CA GLU A 67 -13.60 48.16 -23.26
C GLU A 67 -13.06 48.83 -22.00
N TYR A 68 -12.94 50.17 -22.06
CA TYR A 68 -12.36 50.96 -20.98
C TYR A 68 -13.38 51.91 -20.37
N SER A 69 -13.31 52.07 -19.06
CA SER A 69 -14.11 53.03 -18.33
C SER A 69 -13.22 54.03 -17.57
N GLU A 70 -13.64 55.31 -17.55
CA GLU A 70 -12.96 56.31 -16.77
C GLU A 70 -13.22 56.16 -15.27
N SER A 71 -12.18 56.28 -14.46
CA SER A 71 -12.32 56.33 -13.02
C SER A 71 -13.03 57.62 -12.57
N LYS A 72 -14.27 57.47 -12.13
CA LYS A 72 -15.10 58.60 -11.67
C LYS A 72 -14.54 59.30 -10.42
N SER A 73 -13.64 58.68 -9.69
CA SER A 73 -13.03 59.19 -8.46
C SER A 73 -11.61 59.68 -8.65
N GLY A 74 -11.09 59.65 -9.88
CA GLY A 74 -9.67 59.95 -10.16
C GLY A 74 -8.73 58.99 -9.42
N THR A 75 -9.19 57.76 -9.19
CA THR A 75 -8.45 56.73 -8.47
C THR A 75 -7.72 55.82 -9.46
N TRP A 76 -6.53 55.39 -9.08
CA TRP A 76 -5.78 54.38 -9.82
C TRP A 76 -6.48 53.06 -9.73
N PRO A 77 -6.35 52.19 -10.77
CA PRO A 77 -6.81 50.79 -10.63
C PRO A 77 -6.06 50.14 -9.48
N GLU A 78 -6.77 49.35 -8.72
CA GLU A 78 -6.16 48.49 -7.69
C GLU A 78 -5.26 47.43 -8.34
N SER A 79 -4.63 46.53 -7.54
CA SER A 79 -3.85 45.41 -8.04
C SER A 79 -4.63 44.61 -9.10
N GLY A 80 -3.96 44.15 -10.13
CA GLY A 80 -4.61 43.37 -11.23
C GLY A 80 -4.79 44.19 -12.51
N TYR A 81 -4.01 45.24 -12.70
CA TYR A 81 -3.97 46.04 -13.92
C TYR A 81 -2.55 46.29 -14.38
N ILE A 82 -2.34 46.36 -15.72
CA ILE A 82 -1.05 46.70 -16.36
C ILE A 82 -1.23 47.95 -17.16
N PHE A 83 -0.22 48.85 -17.08
CA PHE A 83 -0.19 50.05 -17.88
C PHE A 83 -0.13 49.73 -19.38
N ASN A 84 -1.09 50.27 -20.16
CA ASN A 84 -1.11 50.14 -21.61
C ASN A 84 -0.43 51.39 -22.25
N GLU A 85 0.85 51.24 -22.59
CA GLU A 85 1.64 52.33 -23.21
C GLU A 85 1.07 52.73 -24.60
N ASN A 86 0.53 51.76 -25.35
CA ASN A 86 0.05 51.98 -26.72
C ASN A 86 -1.23 52.83 -26.80
N LEU A 87 -2.11 52.67 -25.81
CA LEU A 87 -3.36 53.40 -25.73
C LEU A 87 -3.20 54.72 -24.96
N SER A 88 -2.20 54.80 -24.08
CA SER A 88 -1.98 55.99 -23.24
C SER A 88 -1.43 57.15 -24.07
N ALA A 89 -2.15 58.26 -24.10
CA ALA A 89 -1.84 59.42 -24.95
C ALA A 89 -2.22 60.75 -24.31
N CYS A 90 -1.58 61.82 -24.78
CA CYS A 90 -1.87 63.19 -24.38
C CYS A 90 -2.30 64.04 -25.59
N GLU A 91 -3.22 64.97 -25.40
CA GLU A 91 -3.84 65.75 -26.46
C GLU A 91 -2.87 66.66 -27.21
N ASN A 92 -1.83 67.20 -26.53
CA ASN A 92 -0.85 68.11 -27.10
C ASN A 92 0.49 67.44 -27.40
N GLY A 93 0.52 66.11 -27.44
CA GLY A 93 1.69 65.30 -27.85
C GLY A 93 2.70 65.04 -26.73
N GLY A 94 2.34 65.21 -25.48
CA GLY A 94 3.11 64.75 -24.34
C GLY A 94 3.31 63.23 -24.37
N LYS A 95 4.47 62.75 -23.94
CA LYS A 95 4.75 61.31 -23.84
C LYS A 95 4.61 60.83 -22.41
N LEU A 96 3.98 59.71 -22.26
CA LEU A 96 3.84 59.01 -20.96
C LEU A 96 4.86 57.88 -20.83
N SER A 97 5.40 57.71 -19.64
CA SER A 97 6.16 56.51 -19.29
C SER A 97 5.68 56.00 -17.95
N TRP A 98 5.78 54.68 -17.78
CA TRP A 98 5.39 53.95 -16.57
C TRP A 98 6.62 53.34 -15.92
N ASN A 99 6.70 53.43 -14.60
CA ASN A 99 7.67 52.65 -13.81
C ASN A 99 6.92 51.69 -12.93
N ASP A 100 7.07 50.38 -13.21
CA ASP A 100 6.31 49.35 -12.53
C ASP A 100 6.74 49.14 -11.07
N GLU A 101 8.02 49.36 -10.73
CA GLU A 101 8.52 49.22 -9.36
C GLU A 101 7.97 50.31 -8.44
N THR A 102 7.91 51.56 -8.93
CA THR A 102 7.46 52.71 -8.15
C THR A 102 5.98 53.03 -8.36
N LYS A 103 5.30 52.32 -9.29
CA LYS A 103 3.92 52.59 -9.72
C LYS A 103 3.72 54.08 -10.10
N VAL A 104 4.63 54.61 -10.88
CA VAL A 104 4.67 56.04 -11.28
C VAL A 104 4.45 56.16 -12.76
N VAL A 105 3.46 56.99 -13.15
CA VAL A 105 3.32 57.51 -14.53
C VAL A 105 4.04 58.87 -14.59
N THR A 106 4.96 59.02 -15.52
CA THR A 106 5.67 60.29 -15.76
C THR A 106 5.24 60.85 -17.11
N LEU A 107 4.78 62.11 -17.09
CA LEU A 107 4.53 62.89 -18.30
C LEU A 107 5.77 63.68 -18.70
N HIS A 108 6.24 63.45 -19.92
CA HIS A 108 7.33 64.23 -20.53
C HIS A 108 6.72 65.19 -21.55
N SER A 109 6.54 66.47 -21.10
CA SER A 109 5.97 67.55 -21.92
C SER A 109 6.52 68.88 -21.55
N ASN A 110 6.73 69.81 -22.55
CA ASN A 110 7.15 71.18 -22.37
C ASN A 110 5.97 72.16 -22.27
N LYS A 111 4.74 71.66 -22.33
CA LYS A 111 3.49 72.39 -22.28
C LYS A 111 2.50 71.75 -21.37
N SER A 112 1.49 72.47 -20.91
CA SER A 112 0.34 71.94 -20.26
C SER A 112 -0.35 70.98 -21.20
N ASP A 113 -0.70 69.70 -20.71
CA ASP A 113 -1.32 68.73 -21.49
C ASP A 113 -2.45 68.02 -20.72
N SER A 114 -3.42 67.49 -21.45
CA SER A 114 -4.45 66.60 -20.92
C SER A 114 -4.17 65.20 -21.42
N CYS A 115 -4.08 64.22 -20.50
CA CYS A 115 -3.67 62.88 -20.85
C CYS A 115 -4.73 61.84 -20.45
N TYR A 116 -4.83 60.81 -21.27
CA TYR A 116 -5.57 59.61 -20.99
C TYR A 116 -4.58 58.46 -20.70
N VAL A 117 -4.67 57.91 -19.52
CA VAL A 117 -3.77 56.85 -19.04
C VAL A 117 -4.59 55.55 -18.99
N TYR A 118 -4.21 54.57 -19.79
CA TYR A 118 -4.93 53.32 -19.95
C TYR A 118 -4.24 52.20 -19.16
N PHE A 119 -5.05 51.35 -18.55
CA PHE A 119 -4.62 50.15 -17.84
C PHE A 119 -5.46 48.95 -18.30
N ASP A 120 -4.80 47.91 -18.75
CA ASP A 120 -5.42 46.65 -19.11
C ASP A 120 -5.63 45.79 -17.86
N ALA A 121 -6.73 45.05 -17.80
CA ALA A 121 -6.98 44.13 -16.71
C ALA A 121 -6.05 42.94 -16.84
N TYR A 122 -5.35 42.62 -15.76
CA TYR A 122 -4.39 41.51 -15.71
C TYR A 122 -5.06 40.17 -15.74
N ILE A 123 -4.61 39.28 -16.61
CA ILE A 123 -5.09 37.89 -16.72
C ILE A 123 -4.28 37.07 -15.75
N ILE A 124 -4.90 36.61 -14.66
CA ILE A 124 -4.27 35.71 -13.68
C ILE A 124 -4.18 34.28 -14.23
N PRO A 125 -3.26 33.46 -13.72
CA PRO A 125 -3.15 32.05 -14.11
C PRO A 125 -4.41 31.27 -13.72
N VAL A 126 -4.74 30.22 -14.49
CA VAL A 126 -5.93 29.37 -14.27
C VAL A 126 -5.52 27.91 -14.19
N ILE A 127 -5.99 27.18 -13.17
CA ILE A 127 -5.88 25.73 -13.13
C ILE A 127 -7.06 25.12 -13.91
N ASN A 128 -6.74 24.38 -14.96
CA ASN A 128 -7.73 23.69 -15.81
C ASN A 128 -8.16 22.36 -15.19
N SER A 129 -7.22 21.60 -14.63
CA SER A 129 -7.49 20.31 -14.00
C SER A 129 -6.35 19.87 -13.09
N VAL A 130 -6.68 18.99 -12.15
CA VAL A 130 -5.72 18.19 -11.38
C VAL A 130 -6.02 16.72 -11.64
N THR A 131 -5.01 15.95 -12.03
CA THR A 131 -5.10 14.50 -12.20
C THR A 131 -4.29 13.80 -11.12
N THR A 132 -4.71 12.57 -10.78
CA THR A 132 -4.07 11.75 -9.76
C THR A 132 -3.46 10.50 -10.39
N SER A 133 -2.32 10.07 -9.87
CA SER A 133 -1.61 8.86 -10.30
C SER A 133 -0.80 8.29 -9.14
N ASN A 134 -0.21 7.09 -9.34
CA ASN A 134 0.60 6.40 -8.34
C ASN A 134 -0.08 6.40 -6.96
N ILE A 135 -1.36 6.05 -6.96
CA ILE A 135 -2.12 5.87 -5.72
C ILE A 135 -1.69 4.54 -5.13
N THR A 136 -1.19 4.60 -3.90
CA THR A 136 -0.79 3.42 -3.11
C THR A 136 -1.47 3.44 -1.75
N THR A 137 -1.08 2.56 -0.86
CA THR A 137 -1.57 2.55 0.52
C THR A 137 -1.09 3.74 1.35
N ASP A 138 -0.01 4.42 0.92
CA ASP A 138 0.65 5.48 1.69
C ASP A 138 1.06 6.70 0.86
N SER A 139 0.76 6.71 -0.43
CA SER A 139 1.14 7.83 -1.31
C SER A 139 0.10 8.14 -2.39
N ILE A 140 0.09 9.41 -2.83
CA ILE A 140 -0.73 9.93 -3.93
C ILE A 140 0.09 10.97 -4.68
N THR A 141 0.14 10.85 -6.00
CA THR A 141 0.77 11.85 -6.89
C THR A 141 -0.31 12.71 -7.54
N LEU A 142 -0.17 14.03 -7.44
CA LEU A 142 -1.00 15.02 -8.14
C LEU A 142 -0.21 15.60 -9.31
N THR A 143 -0.88 15.79 -10.44
CA THR A 143 -0.35 16.53 -11.61
C THR A 143 -1.33 17.64 -11.97
N VAL A 144 -0.83 18.88 -11.97
CA VAL A 144 -1.60 20.09 -12.26
C VAL A 144 -1.48 20.44 -13.74
N ASN A 145 -2.61 20.65 -14.39
CA ASN A 145 -2.69 21.28 -15.71
C ASN A 145 -3.19 22.72 -15.52
N ALA A 146 -2.34 23.69 -15.77
CA ALA A 146 -2.67 25.11 -15.62
C ALA A 146 -2.27 25.87 -16.87
N THR A 147 -2.99 26.96 -17.13
CA THR A 147 -2.70 27.93 -18.19
C THR A 147 -2.19 29.20 -17.54
N ALA A 148 -1.06 29.70 -18.02
CA ALA A 148 -0.54 31.01 -17.63
C ALA A 148 -1.49 32.12 -18.10
N GLY A 149 -1.54 33.20 -17.33
CA GLY A 149 -2.16 34.46 -17.75
C GLY A 149 -1.18 35.31 -18.53
N ASP A 150 -1.05 36.56 -18.12
CA ASP A 150 -0.12 37.52 -18.74
C ASP A 150 1.36 37.30 -18.38
N SER A 151 1.61 36.53 -17.32
CA SER A 151 2.95 36.08 -16.89
C SER A 151 3.06 34.59 -16.73
N ALA A 152 4.31 34.08 -16.80
CA ALA A 152 4.59 32.67 -16.66
C ALA A 152 4.30 32.16 -15.23
N ILE A 153 3.77 30.94 -15.11
CA ILE A 153 3.62 30.26 -13.81
C ILE A 153 5.01 29.88 -13.29
N THR A 154 5.34 30.31 -12.09
CA THR A 154 6.63 30.03 -11.43
C THR A 154 6.52 28.98 -10.34
N THR A 155 5.39 28.94 -9.63
CA THR A 155 5.26 28.14 -8.42
C THR A 155 3.88 27.46 -8.36
N TYR A 156 3.91 26.17 -8.01
CA TYR A 156 2.74 25.34 -7.73
C TYR A 156 2.68 25.07 -6.22
N TYR A 157 1.49 25.16 -5.65
CA TYR A 157 1.25 24.91 -4.24
C TYR A 157 0.30 23.74 -4.07
N TYR A 158 0.67 22.83 -3.16
CA TYR A 158 -0.03 21.59 -2.88
C TYR A 158 -0.29 21.46 -1.39
N ALA A 159 -1.52 21.19 -0.99
CA ALA A 159 -1.88 20.93 0.40
C ALA A 159 -2.98 19.87 0.50
N TYR A 160 -3.16 19.26 1.66
CA TYR A 160 -4.33 18.45 1.98
C TYR A 160 -4.86 18.79 3.39
N GLY A 161 -6.19 18.72 3.56
CA GLY A 161 -6.84 19.09 4.82
C GLY A 161 -6.47 20.52 5.25
N ASP A 162 -6.12 20.69 6.52
CA ASP A 162 -5.70 21.98 7.11
C ASP A 162 -4.18 22.19 7.14
N ASN A 163 -3.42 21.29 6.50
CA ASN A 163 -1.96 21.40 6.47
C ASN A 163 -1.51 22.63 5.66
N GLU A 164 -0.33 23.16 6.00
CA GLU A 164 0.32 24.21 5.22
C GLU A 164 0.64 23.71 3.80
N ALA A 165 0.52 24.60 2.82
CA ALA A 165 0.82 24.27 1.43
C ALA A 165 2.32 24.13 1.20
N VAL A 166 2.70 23.08 0.49
CA VAL A 166 4.08 22.87 0.01
C VAL A 166 4.22 23.50 -1.36
N SER A 167 5.26 24.32 -1.54
CA SER A 167 5.60 24.92 -2.83
C SER A 167 6.53 24.05 -3.66
N SER A 168 6.34 24.06 -4.97
CA SER A 168 7.16 23.33 -5.96
C SER A 168 7.25 24.13 -7.25
N THR A 169 8.37 24.02 -7.97
CA THR A 169 8.48 24.50 -9.35
C THR A 169 7.96 23.48 -10.36
N SER A 170 7.70 22.26 -9.93
CA SER A 170 7.12 21.20 -10.76
C SER A 170 5.58 21.24 -10.67
N ASN A 171 4.94 21.02 -11.81
CA ASN A 171 3.49 20.80 -11.87
C ASN A 171 3.04 19.43 -11.33
N THR A 172 3.97 18.65 -10.78
CA THR A 172 3.70 17.33 -10.20
C THR A 172 4.27 17.27 -8.79
N TYR A 173 3.49 16.72 -7.85
CA TYR A 173 3.90 16.52 -6.46
C TYR A 173 3.36 15.21 -5.91
N THR A 174 4.20 14.46 -5.16
CA THR A 174 3.82 13.21 -4.49
C THR A 174 3.75 13.42 -2.99
N PHE A 175 2.60 13.20 -2.41
CA PHE A 175 2.42 13.08 -0.97
C PHE A 175 2.76 11.65 -0.55
N ASN A 176 3.58 11.50 0.47
CA ASN A 176 3.99 10.22 1.05
C ASN A 176 3.60 10.17 2.53
N ASN A 177 3.69 8.97 3.13
CA ASN A 177 3.33 8.70 4.53
C ASN A 177 1.87 9.06 4.86
N LEU A 178 0.99 8.85 3.91
CA LEU A 178 -0.46 8.95 4.09
C LEU A 178 -0.98 7.70 4.80
N GLU A 179 -2.11 7.81 5.49
CA GLU A 179 -2.80 6.65 6.07
C GLU A 179 -3.52 5.86 4.97
N SER A 180 -3.42 4.53 5.04
CA SER A 180 -4.06 3.62 4.09
C SER A 180 -5.58 3.67 4.18
N GLY A 181 -6.25 3.44 3.04
CA GLY A 181 -7.71 3.42 2.95
C GLY A 181 -8.38 4.73 3.36
N THR A 182 -7.65 5.85 3.37
CA THR A 182 -8.10 7.15 3.87
C THR A 182 -8.36 8.11 2.73
N GLU A 183 -9.46 8.86 2.80
CA GLU A 183 -9.80 9.89 1.82
C GLU A 183 -9.13 11.22 2.19
N TYR A 184 -8.41 11.81 1.24
CA TYR A 184 -7.71 13.08 1.39
C TYR A 184 -8.33 14.13 0.46
N ASN A 185 -8.61 15.30 1.01
CA ASN A 185 -9.08 16.47 0.27
C ASN A 185 -7.87 17.37 -0.01
N PHE A 186 -7.45 17.40 -1.26
CA PHE A 186 -6.31 18.20 -1.72
C PHE A 186 -6.77 19.57 -2.19
N ARG A 187 -5.91 20.58 -1.97
CA ARG A 187 -6.05 21.96 -2.41
C ARG A 187 -4.81 22.32 -3.23
N VAL A 188 -5.03 22.87 -4.42
CA VAL A 188 -3.95 23.23 -5.33
C VAL A 188 -4.20 24.64 -5.87
N TYR A 189 -3.14 25.47 -5.91
CA TYR A 189 -3.14 26.75 -6.59
C TYR A 189 -1.75 27.04 -7.18
N VAL A 190 -1.66 27.98 -8.10
CA VAL A 190 -0.41 28.37 -8.75
C VAL A 190 -0.20 29.89 -8.62
N ILE A 191 1.07 30.28 -8.65
CA ILE A 191 1.49 31.68 -8.63
C ILE A 191 2.35 31.97 -9.86
N ASP A 192 2.17 33.13 -10.48
CA ASP A 192 2.95 33.60 -11.60
C ASP A 192 4.17 34.44 -11.17
N GLU A 193 4.96 34.92 -12.15
CA GLU A 193 6.14 35.75 -11.92
C GLU A 193 5.83 37.09 -11.22
N MET A 194 4.62 37.63 -11.39
CA MET A 194 4.17 38.88 -10.79
C MET A 194 3.57 38.67 -9.39
N GLY A 195 3.45 37.42 -8.93
CA GLY A 195 2.91 37.06 -7.62
C GLY A 195 1.38 36.94 -7.57
N TYR A 196 0.69 36.89 -8.72
CA TYR A 196 -0.76 36.68 -8.75
C TYR A 196 -1.11 35.20 -8.63
N GLU A 197 -2.13 34.92 -7.80
CA GLU A 197 -2.58 33.57 -7.51
C GLU A 197 -3.77 33.16 -8.38
N SER A 198 -3.80 31.90 -8.79
CA SER A 198 -5.02 31.29 -9.38
C SER A 198 -6.09 31.07 -8.32
N SER A 199 -7.31 30.81 -8.75
CA SER A 199 -8.30 30.21 -7.86
C SER A 199 -7.83 28.85 -7.36
N ILE A 200 -8.19 28.48 -6.11
CA ILE A 200 -7.89 27.17 -5.53
C ILE A 200 -8.76 26.13 -6.18
N LEU A 201 -8.17 25.05 -6.68
CA LEU A 201 -8.89 23.86 -7.13
C LEU A 201 -8.79 22.78 -6.06
N ASN A 202 -9.94 22.20 -5.70
CA ASN A 202 -10.02 21.10 -4.74
C ASN A 202 -10.28 19.78 -5.47
N THR A 203 -9.65 18.69 -4.97
CA THR A 203 -9.89 17.32 -5.43
C THR A 203 -9.81 16.35 -4.27
N SER A 204 -10.62 15.29 -4.30
CA SER A 204 -10.62 14.25 -3.25
C SER A 204 -10.12 12.95 -3.84
N VAL A 205 -9.23 12.28 -3.13
CA VAL A 205 -8.65 10.99 -3.54
C VAL A 205 -8.45 10.12 -2.32
N ARG A 206 -8.72 8.83 -2.47
CA ARG A 206 -8.52 7.83 -1.42
C ARG A 206 -7.27 7.02 -1.69
N THR A 207 -6.43 6.81 -0.67
CA THR A 207 -5.34 5.82 -0.71
C THR A 207 -5.89 4.41 -0.82
N GLU A 208 -5.10 3.48 -1.37
CA GLU A 208 -5.50 2.07 -1.45
C GLU A 208 -5.65 1.45 -0.06
N ASN A 209 -6.54 0.46 0.06
CA ASN A 209 -6.61 -0.36 1.26
C ASN A 209 -5.40 -1.32 1.28
N PRO A 210 -4.85 -1.65 2.46
CA PRO A 210 -3.86 -2.70 2.57
C PRO A 210 -4.48 -4.04 2.18
N LEU A 211 -3.75 -4.84 1.42
CA LEU A 211 -4.19 -6.19 1.05
C LEU A 211 -4.13 -7.13 2.26
N THR A 212 -5.12 -7.98 2.40
CA THR A 212 -4.99 -9.16 3.25
C THR A 212 -3.91 -10.10 2.65
N LEU A 213 -3.33 -10.97 3.47
CA LEU A 213 -2.36 -11.95 2.97
C LEU A 213 -2.98 -12.86 1.90
N ALA A 214 -4.26 -13.21 2.05
CA ALA A 214 -4.99 -13.99 1.06
C ALA A 214 -5.11 -13.27 -0.28
N GLU A 215 -5.52 -12.00 -0.27
CA GLU A 215 -5.60 -11.16 -1.48
C GLU A 215 -4.23 -10.99 -2.14
N TYR A 216 -3.17 -10.79 -1.35
CA TYR A 216 -1.81 -10.75 -1.88
C TYR A 216 -1.44 -12.04 -2.62
N VAL A 217 -1.65 -13.23 -2.01
CA VAL A 217 -1.36 -14.51 -2.65
C VAL A 217 -2.18 -14.71 -3.92
N ILE A 218 -3.47 -14.37 -3.90
CA ILE A 218 -4.36 -14.43 -5.07
C ILE A 218 -3.89 -13.51 -6.19
N SER A 219 -3.42 -12.31 -5.85
CA SER A 219 -2.89 -11.36 -6.84
C SER A 219 -1.67 -11.89 -7.57
N GLN A 220 -0.84 -12.72 -6.91
CA GLN A 220 0.34 -13.35 -7.53
C GLN A 220 -0.03 -14.40 -8.58
N TYR A 221 -1.21 -15.01 -8.52
CA TYR A 221 -1.73 -15.95 -9.54
C TYR A 221 -1.96 -15.26 -10.89
N ASN A 222 -2.40 -14.00 -10.88
CA ASN A 222 -2.62 -13.15 -12.07
C ASN A 222 -3.46 -13.84 -13.19
N GLY A 223 -4.40 -14.71 -12.84
CA GLY A 223 -5.33 -15.34 -13.77
C GLY A 223 -4.74 -16.46 -14.65
N VAL A 224 -3.48 -16.85 -14.45
CA VAL A 224 -2.80 -17.88 -15.27
C VAL A 224 -2.34 -19.06 -14.41
N GLN A 225 -2.78 -20.27 -14.75
CA GLN A 225 -2.40 -21.49 -14.06
C GLN A 225 -0.88 -21.70 -14.08
N GLY A 226 -0.29 -21.85 -12.89
CA GLY A 226 1.15 -22.03 -12.71
C GLY A 226 1.98 -20.76 -12.69
N ASN A 227 1.35 -19.59 -12.86
CA ASN A 227 2.06 -18.33 -12.64
C ASN A 227 2.49 -18.23 -11.18
N ASN A 228 3.77 -17.89 -10.94
CA ASN A 228 4.40 -17.93 -9.61
C ASN A 228 4.20 -19.26 -8.86
N GLU A 229 4.07 -20.36 -9.62
CA GLU A 229 3.83 -21.72 -9.09
C GLU A 229 2.51 -21.86 -8.28
N ILE A 230 1.53 -20.96 -8.57
CA ILE A 230 0.19 -20.98 -7.99
C ILE A 230 -0.80 -21.55 -8.99
N TYR A 231 -1.67 -22.44 -8.49
CA TYR A 231 -2.73 -23.08 -9.25
C TYR A 231 -4.08 -22.81 -8.58
N TYR A 232 -5.03 -22.30 -9.37
CA TYR A 232 -6.41 -22.09 -8.93
C TYR A 232 -7.21 -23.35 -9.22
N HIS A 233 -7.59 -24.08 -8.17
CA HIS A 233 -8.24 -25.37 -8.21
C HIS A 233 -9.74 -25.27 -8.50
N THR A 234 -10.10 -24.78 -9.69
CA THR A 234 -11.48 -24.78 -10.16
C THR A 234 -11.92 -26.17 -10.63
N SER A 235 -13.21 -26.39 -10.77
CA SER A 235 -13.76 -27.59 -11.36
C SER A 235 -13.36 -27.84 -12.83
N SER A 236 -12.87 -26.81 -13.52
CA SER A 236 -12.35 -26.90 -14.90
C SER A 236 -10.86 -27.26 -14.98
N LEU A 237 -10.11 -27.15 -13.88
CA LEU A 237 -8.71 -27.59 -13.84
C LEU A 237 -8.67 -29.13 -13.67
N ALA A 238 -8.13 -29.82 -14.66
CA ALA A 238 -8.05 -31.26 -14.63
C ALA A 238 -7.24 -31.77 -13.44
N ASN A 239 -7.75 -32.84 -12.78
CA ASN A 239 -7.14 -33.49 -11.62
C ASN A 239 -6.90 -32.60 -10.41
N SER A 240 -7.61 -31.46 -10.32
CA SER A 240 -7.56 -30.52 -9.20
C SER A 240 -8.49 -30.93 -8.05
N ALA A 241 -8.44 -30.19 -6.94
CA ALA A 241 -9.39 -30.34 -5.84
C ALA A 241 -10.82 -29.86 -6.18
N GLY A 242 -10.97 -28.96 -7.17
CA GLY A 242 -12.26 -28.40 -7.55
C GLY A 242 -12.93 -27.50 -6.52
N ASP A 243 -12.18 -27.07 -5.49
CA ASP A 243 -12.65 -26.37 -4.30
C ASP A 243 -12.47 -24.85 -4.35
N ASN A 244 -12.07 -24.32 -5.50
CA ASN A 244 -11.74 -22.92 -5.71
C ASN A 244 -10.61 -22.37 -4.81
N SER A 245 -9.77 -23.23 -4.26
CA SER A 245 -8.56 -22.83 -3.54
C SER A 245 -7.44 -22.41 -4.50
N TYR A 246 -6.51 -21.60 -4.00
CA TYR A 246 -5.25 -21.27 -4.66
C TYR A 246 -4.14 -22.03 -3.94
N ARG A 247 -3.41 -22.92 -4.62
CA ARG A 247 -2.39 -23.76 -4.00
C ARG A 247 -1.05 -23.61 -4.68
N TYR A 248 0.03 -23.63 -3.89
CA TYR A 248 1.39 -23.66 -4.39
C TYR A 248 1.81 -25.09 -4.76
N ALA A 249 2.37 -25.26 -5.97
CA ALA A 249 2.87 -26.54 -6.46
C ALA A 249 4.21 -26.39 -7.20
N GLY A 250 5.02 -27.44 -7.24
CA GLY A 250 6.30 -27.44 -7.94
C GLY A 250 7.50 -27.67 -7.04
N ALA A 251 8.70 -27.34 -7.55
CA ALA A 251 9.96 -27.67 -6.88
C ALA A 251 10.27 -26.76 -5.68
N ASN A 252 10.12 -25.46 -5.86
CA ASN A 252 10.48 -24.50 -4.82
C ASN A 252 9.80 -23.13 -5.03
N PRO A 253 8.46 -23.04 -4.84
CA PRO A 253 7.74 -21.78 -4.97
C PRO A 253 8.21 -20.74 -3.96
N ASN A 254 8.03 -19.45 -4.32
CA ASN A 254 8.26 -18.32 -3.45
C ASN A 254 7.07 -18.12 -2.49
N ASN A 255 6.95 -18.99 -1.51
CA ASN A 255 5.82 -19.05 -0.57
C ASN A 255 6.24 -19.02 0.90
N TYR A 256 7.42 -18.48 1.20
CA TYR A 256 7.89 -18.37 2.58
C TYR A 256 7.25 -17.18 3.31
N VAL A 257 6.87 -17.40 4.57
CA VAL A 257 6.30 -16.40 5.50
C VAL A 257 7.07 -16.44 6.79
N CYS A 258 7.37 -15.28 7.37
CA CYS A 258 7.86 -15.16 8.73
C CYS A 258 6.67 -15.01 9.67
N PHE A 259 6.46 -15.98 10.56
CA PHE A 259 5.38 -15.98 11.53
C PHE A 259 5.90 -16.19 12.96
N GLY A 260 5.44 -15.37 13.89
CA GLY A 260 5.87 -15.44 15.29
C GLY A 260 7.09 -14.57 15.62
N SER A 261 7.57 -13.72 14.69
CA SER A 261 8.71 -12.83 14.91
C SER A 261 8.64 -11.58 14.05
N ASP A 262 8.90 -10.43 14.65
CA ASP A 262 9.00 -9.11 13.99
C ASP A 262 10.46 -8.71 13.70
N THR A 263 11.45 -9.58 13.98
CA THR A 263 12.86 -9.27 13.73
C THR A 263 13.13 -9.11 12.23
N VAL A 264 14.02 -8.19 11.87
CA VAL A 264 14.36 -7.89 10.46
C VAL A 264 14.75 -9.17 9.70
N THR A 265 15.62 -10.00 10.29
CA THR A 265 15.91 -11.33 9.76
C THR A 265 14.99 -12.34 10.41
N CYS A 266 14.21 -13.07 9.60
CA CYS A 266 13.34 -14.13 10.12
C CYS A 266 14.15 -15.27 10.75
N PRO A 267 13.95 -15.60 12.03
CA PRO A 267 14.57 -16.79 12.62
C PRO A 267 14.11 -18.06 11.92
N SER A 268 14.97 -19.07 11.82
CA SER A 268 14.63 -20.37 11.19
C SER A 268 13.39 -21.02 11.79
N ASP A 269 13.21 -20.90 13.11
CA ASP A 269 12.09 -21.47 13.85
C ASP A 269 10.75 -20.75 13.63
N ASN A 270 10.83 -19.55 13.03
CA ASN A 270 9.69 -18.71 12.66
C ASN A 270 9.42 -18.70 11.14
N LEU A 271 10.12 -19.54 10.39
CA LEU A 271 9.96 -19.62 8.95
C LEU A 271 8.88 -20.67 8.61
N TYR A 272 7.86 -20.22 7.92
CA TYR A 272 6.73 -21.02 7.45
C TYR A 272 6.64 -20.97 5.93
N ARG A 273 5.82 -21.85 5.36
CA ARG A 273 5.49 -21.85 3.93
C ARG A 273 3.97 -21.86 3.75
N ILE A 274 3.48 -21.13 2.76
CA ILE A 274 2.06 -21.10 2.40
C ILE A 274 1.74 -22.37 1.61
N ILE A 275 0.79 -23.17 2.08
CA ILE A 275 0.20 -24.27 1.31
C ILE A 275 -0.73 -23.70 0.25
N GLY A 276 -1.58 -22.76 0.64
CA GLY A 276 -2.53 -22.12 -0.25
C GLY A 276 -3.49 -21.19 0.47
N VAL A 277 -4.47 -20.69 -0.30
CA VAL A 277 -5.61 -19.91 0.18
C VAL A 277 -6.88 -20.76 0.04
N PHE A 278 -7.58 -20.93 1.14
CA PHE A 278 -8.79 -21.76 1.26
C PHE A 278 -9.89 -20.91 1.91
N ASP A 279 -10.99 -20.67 1.21
CA ASP A 279 -12.11 -19.85 1.70
C ASP A 279 -11.66 -18.49 2.30
N GLY A 280 -10.69 -17.84 1.65
CA GLY A 280 -10.14 -16.56 2.10
C GLY A 280 -9.13 -16.65 3.26
N GLN A 281 -8.81 -17.84 3.75
CA GLN A 281 -7.82 -18.06 4.80
C GLN A 281 -6.53 -18.67 4.22
N VAL A 282 -5.39 -18.17 4.66
CA VAL A 282 -4.08 -18.71 4.27
C VAL A 282 -3.69 -19.84 5.20
N LYS A 283 -3.38 -21.01 4.62
CA LYS A 283 -2.88 -22.17 5.36
C LYS A 283 -1.36 -22.20 5.33
N LEU A 284 -0.75 -22.27 6.51
CA LEU A 284 0.69 -22.31 6.71
C LEU A 284 1.14 -23.70 7.21
N ILE A 285 2.37 -24.07 6.84
CA ILE A 285 3.10 -25.22 7.38
C ILE A 285 4.51 -24.74 7.77
N MET A 286 5.10 -25.27 8.85
CA MET A 286 6.51 -24.97 9.17
C MET A 286 7.43 -25.33 7.99
N ALA A 287 8.41 -24.47 7.71
CA ALA A 287 9.35 -24.68 6.60
C ALA A 287 10.29 -25.86 6.86
N ASP A 288 10.55 -26.17 8.12
CA ASP A 288 11.35 -27.32 8.59
C ASP A 288 10.63 -27.97 9.78
N TYR A 289 11.19 -29.06 10.31
CA TYR A 289 10.64 -29.71 11.50
C TYR A 289 10.89 -28.89 12.76
N PRO A 290 9.90 -28.78 13.67
CA PRO A 290 10.10 -28.13 14.97
C PRO A 290 11.08 -28.93 15.84
N THR A 291 11.71 -28.23 16.77
CA THR A 291 12.49 -28.86 17.82
C THR A 291 11.60 -29.47 18.89
N VAL A 292 12.11 -30.43 19.66
CA VAL A 292 11.41 -30.98 20.84
C VAL A 292 11.09 -29.90 21.89
N SER A 293 11.86 -28.80 21.94
CA SER A 293 11.53 -27.69 22.82
C SER A 293 10.25 -26.97 22.42
N GLN A 294 9.92 -26.95 21.14
CA GLN A 294 8.70 -26.33 20.60
C GLN A 294 7.47 -27.26 20.71
N THR A 295 7.64 -28.54 20.55
CA THR A 295 6.54 -29.53 20.56
C THR A 295 6.43 -30.36 21.82
N GLY A 296 7.43 -30.28 22.72
CA GLY A 296 7.44 -30.92 24.04
C GLY A 296 7.83 -32.39 24.03
N THR A 297 8.27 -32.84 25.22
CA THR A 297 8.66 -34.24 25.49
C THR A 297 7.57 -35.00 26.28
N MET A 298 6.37 -34.47 26.36
CA MET A 298 5.21 -35.10 27.00
C MET A 298 4.21 -35.59 25.92
N GLY A 299 3.10 -36.13 26.33
CA GLY A 299 2.01 -36.52 25.46
C GLY A 299 2.35 -37.61 24.46
N ALA A 300 2.39 -37.30 23.21
CA ALA A 300 2.68 -38.24 22.11
C ALA A 300 4.17 -38.42 21.84
N TYR A 301 5.05 -37.70 22.53
CA TYR A 301 6.49 -37.78 22.31
C TYR A 301 7.06 -39.18 22.58
N GLN A 302 7.93 -39.66 21.70
CA GLN A 302 8.64 -40.93 21.86
C GLN A 302 10.15 -40.74 22.07
N ASN A 303 10.81 -39.96 21.17
CA ASN A 303 12.25 -39.79 21.18
C ASN A 303 12.63 -38.61 20.26
N THR A 304 13.92 -38.35 20.10
CA THR A 304 14.44 -37.56 18.96
C THR A 304 14.64 -38.51 17.75
N TYR A 305 14.62 -37.93 16.55
CA TYR A 305 14.83 -38.68 15.31
C TYR A 305 16.18 -39.41 15.28
N SER A 306 17.24 -38.77 15.79
CA SER A 306 18.57 -39.37 15.89
C SER A 306 18.64 -40.57 16.82
N GLY A 307 17.77 -40.64 17.83
CA GLY A 307 17.72 -41.78 18.77
C GLY A 307 17.11 -43.06 18.18
N LEU A 308 16.57 -43.02 16.97
CA LEU A 308 15.94 -44.16 16.32
C LEU A 308 16.87 -44.92 15.38
N GLY A 309 18.02 -44.37 14.99
CA GLY A 309 18.88 -44.94 13.97
C GLY A 309 18.33 -44.99 12.56
N GLU A 310 17.24 -44.22 12.31
CA GLU A 310 16.59 -44.13 10.99
C GLU A 310 17.45 -43.34 10.00
N SER A 311 17.26 -43.65 8.71
CA SER A 311 18.02 -42.97 7.64
C SER A 311 17.61 -41.49 7.52
N THR A 312 18.62 -40.63 7.52
CA THR A 312 18.47 -39.17 7.32
C THR A 312 19.02 -38.70 5.98
N SER A 313 19.43 -39.65 5.10
CA SER A 313 20.07 -39.32 3.81
C SER A 313 19.17 -38.56 2.85
N TYR A 314 17.85 -38.63 3.03
CA TYR A 314 16.85 -37.94 2.20
C TYR A 314 16.41 -36.59 2.80
N TYR A 315 16.81 -36.28 4.02
CA TYR A 315 16.39 -35.05 4.70
C TYR A 315 16.89 -33.82 3.96
N LYS A 316 15.98 -32.90 3.64
CA LYS A 316 16.20 -31.67 2.87
C LYS A 316 16.24 -30.41 3.75
N GLY A 317 15.91 -30.52 5.03
CA GLY A 317 15.93 -29.39 5.95
C GLY A 317 17.30 -29.05 6.49
N SER A 318 17.33 -28.07 7.37
CA SER A 318 18.56 -27.59 8.02
C SER A 318 18.56 -27.76 9.55
N GLN A 319 17.43 -28.23 10.12
CA GLN A 319 17.33 -28.47 11.56
C GLN A 319 18.24 -29.61 11.99
N SER A 320 18.84 -29.51 13.17
CA SER A 320 19.63 -30.61 13.73
C SER A 320 18.70 -31.80 14.03
N ILE A 321 19.05 -32.98 13.47
CA ILE A 321 18.29 -34.23 13.64
C ILE A 321 18.13 -34.62 15.13
N SER A 322 19.12 -34.28 15.96
CA SER A 322 19.05 -34.52 17.40
C SER A 322 18.05 -33.65 18.15
N LEU A 323 17.55 -32.63 17.51
CA LEU A 323 16.55 -31.71 18.07
C LEU A 323 15.13 -31.99 17.52
N ILE A 324 15.00 -32.74 16.42
CA ILE A 324 13.71 -33.09 15.81
C ILE A 324 13.04 -34.18 16.63
N GLY A 325 11.84 -33.90 17.14
CA GLY A 325 11.05 -34.89 17.88
C GLY A 325 10.30 -35.86 16.96
N VAL A 326 10.15 -37.09 17.43
CA VAL A 326 9.25 -38.06 16.83
C VAL A 326 8.13 -38.41 17.80
N TYR A 327 6.97 -38.63 17.24
CA TYR A 327 5.71 -38.69 17.98
C TYR A 327 4.85 -39.86 17.52
N HIS A 328 4.09 -40.41 18.44
CA HIS A 328 2.90 -41.22 18.10
C HIS A 328 1.84 -40.26 17.52
N TRP A 329 1.01 -40.73 16.62
CA TRP A 329 -0.24 -40.02 16.31
C TRP A 329 -1.16 -40.04 17.54
N THR A 330 -1.28 -41.22 18.16
CA THR A 330 -1.76 -41.40 19.52
C THR A 330 -1.09 -42.67 20.11
N PRO A 331 -0.59 -42.64 21.36
CA PRO A 331 0.11 -43.78 21.97
C PRO A 331 -0.76 -45.01 22.17
N SER A 332 -2.06 -44.84 22.34
CA SER A 332 -3.01 -45.91 22.55
C SER A 332 -4.35 -45.59 21.91
N GLY A 333 -4.91 -46.49 21.18
CA GLY A 333 -6.29 -46.42 20.76
C GLY A 333 -6.50 -46.21 19.27
N THR A 334 -7.30 -45.20 18.93
CA THR A 334 -7.90 -45.04 17.60
C THR A 334 -7.40 -43.78 16.91
N ASN A 335 -7.60 -43.74 15.61
CA ASN A 335 -7.28 -42.57 14.77
C ASN A 335 -8.32 -41.45 14.89
N ILE A 336 -8.79 -41.14 16.10
CA ILE A 336 -9.65 -40.00 16.39
C ILE A 336 -8.76 -38.79 16.70
N TRP A 337 -8.63 -37.86 15.74
CA TRP A 337 -7.73 -36.72 15.84
C TRP A 337 -7.98 -35.87 17.07
N GLY A 338 -9.23 -35.46 17.30
CA GLY A 338 -9.58 -34.53 18.37
C GLY A 338 -9.27 -35.01 19.78
N SER A 339 -9.07 -36.32 19.99
CA SER A 339 -8.69 -36.91 21.28
C SER A 339 -7.26 -37.44 21.32
N SER A 340 -6.51 -37.31 20.23
CA SER A 340 -5.12 -37.76 20.20
C SER A 340 -4.24 -36.88 21.11
N THR A 341 -3.27 -37.49 21.80
CA THR A 341 -2.32 -36.73 22.65
C THR A 341 -1.37 -35.84 21.82
N LEU A 342 -1.11 -36.18 20.57
CA LEU A 342 -0.40 -35.32 19.64
C LEU A 342 -1.15 -34.01 19.44
N THR A 343 -2.46 -34.07 19.18
CA THR A 343 -3.27 -32.86 19.00
C THR A 343 -3.42 -32.06 20.28
N THR A 344 -3.83 -32.72 21.38
CA THR A 344 -4.24 -32.00 22.59
C THR A 344 -3.06 -31.53 23.45
N THR A 345 -1.96 -32.30 23.50
CA THR A 345 -0.80 -31.95 24.33
C THR A 345 0.29 -31.29 23.53
N ASN A 346 0.70 -31.86 22.40
CA ASN A 346 1.89 -31.38 21.68
C ASN A 346 1.58 -30.19 20.77
N LEU A 347 0.50 -30.24 19.98
CA LEU A 347 0.21 -29.22 18.98
C LEU A 347 -0.60 -28.05 19.56
N ASN A 348 -1.80 -28.31 20.10
CA ASN A 348 -2.71 -27.25 20.56
C ASN A 348 -2.46 -26.77 21.99
N ASN A 349 -1.48 -27.34 22.69
CA ASN A 349 -1.00 -26.81 23.97
C ASN A 349 0.47 -26.40 23.85
N THR A 350 1.43 -27.34 23.79
CA THR A 350 2.86 -26.98 23.84
C THR A 350 3.29 -26.09 22.70
N PHE A 351 3.07 -26.53 21.44
CA PHE A 351 3.47 -25.77 20.26
C PHE A 351 2.71 -24.45 20.13
N LEU A 352 1.40 -24.44 20.32
CA LEU A 352 0.61 -23.21 20.24
C LEU A 352 1.05 -22.15 21.26
N ASN A 353 1.52 -22.56 22.44
CA ASN A 353 1.99 -21.66 23.49
C ASN A 353 3.45 -21.18 23.28
N THR A 354 4.15 -21.62 22.23
CA THR A 354 5.43 -21.01 21.84
C THR A 354 5.23 -19.63 21.22
N PHE A 355 4.04 -19.32 20.73
CA PHE A 355 3.71 -18.02 20.18
C PHE A 355 3.30 -17.03 21.28
N GLY A 356 3.76 -15.79 21.18
CA GLY A 356 3.20 -14.68 21.94
C GLY A 356 1.72 -14.42 21.57
N ASP A 357 0.99 -13.74 22.45
CA ASP A 357 -0.47 -13.54 22.31
C ASP A 357 -0.85 -12.93 20.96
N ILE A 358 -0.14 -11.88 20.52
CA ILE A 358 -0.39 -11.19 19.24
C ILE A 358 -0.35 -12.17 18.05
N TRP A 359 0.60 -13.09 18.03
CA TRP A 359 0.74 -14.08 16.98
C TRP A 359 -0.27 -15.22 17.11
N ARG A 360 -0.55 -15.65 18.35
CA ARG A 360 -1.53 -16.70 18.62
C ARG A 360 -2.95 -16.30 18.26
N GLU A 361 -3.28 -15.00 18.37
CA GLU A 361 -4.57 -14.43 17.97
C GLU A 361 -4.75 -14.43 16.45
N LYS A 362 -3.68 -14.31 15.67
CA LYS A 362 -3.73 -14.40 14.20
C LYS A 362 -4.03 -15.81 13.69
N ILE A 363 -3.86 -16.85 14.52
CA ILE A 363 -4.17 -18.25 14.16
C ILE A 363 -5.65 -18.51 14.33
N SER A 364 -6.32 -18.85 13.25
CA SER A 364 -7.75 -19.15 13.21
C SER A 364 -8.09 -20.44 13.98
N ASN A 365 -9.15 -20.40 14.75
CA ASN A 365 -9.78 -21.61 15.23
C ASN A 365 -10.77 -22.09 14.18
N THR A 366 -10.32 -22.99 13.31
CA THR A 366 -11.06 -23.42 12.13
C THR A 366 -11.52 -24.87 12.21
N THR A 367 -12.40 -25.23 11.29
CA THR A 367 -12.87 -26.63 11.17
C THR A 367 -11.92 -27.42 10.26
N TRP A 368 -11.43 -28.54 10.78
CA TRP A 368 -10.64 -29.52 10.07
C TRP A 368 -11.51 -30.76 9.82
N TYR A 369 -11.56 -31.24 8.59
CA TYR A 369 -12.28 -32.47 8.25
C TYR A 369 -11.31 -33.64 8.26
N VAL A 370 -11.45 -34.54 9.22
CA VAL A 370 -10.51 -35.64 9.46
C VAL A 370 -11.06 -36.94 8.91
N ASN A 371 -10.55 -37.32 7.78
CA ASN A 371 -10.78 -38.61 7.13
C ASN A 371 -9.63 -38.91 6.17
N GLY A 372 -9.76 -39.90 5.35
CA GLY A 372 -8.82 -40.27 4.30
C GLY A 372 -9.33 -41.45 3.48
N TYR A 373 -8.45 -42.00 2.68
CA TYR A 373 -8.77 -43.10 1.79
C TYR A 373 -8.61 -44.45 2.50
N SER A 374 -9.30 -45.48 2.00
CA SER A 374 -9.29 -46.79 2.64
C SER A 374 -8.03 -47.63 2.37
N THR A 375 -7.35 -47.41 1.23
CA THR A 375 -6.25 -48.26 0.73
C THR A 375 -4.93 -47.55 0.45
N GLY A 376 -4.87 -46.20 0.56
CA GLY A 376 -3.68 -45.39 0.23
C GLY A 376 -3.43 -45.18 -1.26
N GLY A 377 -3.96 -46.02 -2.14
CA GLY A 377 -3.66 -46.02 -3.56
C GLY A 377 -4.59 -45.15 -4.40
N ALA A 378 -4.55 -43.81 -4.24
CA ALA A 378 -5.35 -42.86 -5.02
C ALA A 378 -4.57 -41.58 -5.36
N PRO A 379 -4.93 -40.84 -6.43
CA PRO A 379 -4.36 -39.54 -6.75
C PRO A 379 -4.89 -38.46 -5.79
N PRO A 380 -4.23 -37.29 -5.72
CA PRO A 380 -4.54 -36.18 -4.76
C PRO A 380 -6.00 -35.74 -4.76
N ALA A 381 -6.66 -35.66 -5.91
CA ALA A 381 -8.06 -35.24 -6.01
C ALA A 381 -9.00 -36.20 -5.27
N VAL A 382 -8.78 -37.51 -5.43
CA VAL A 382 -9.58 -38.51 -4.71
C VAL A 382 -9.32 -38.48 -3.21
N TRP A 383 -8.09 -38.18 -2.79
CA TRP A 383 -7.77 -37.94 -1.38
C TRP A 383 -8.54 -36.76 -0.84
N TYR A 384 -8.53 -35.65 -1.54
CA TYR A 384 -9.26 -34.44 -1.16
C TYR A 384 -10.77 -34.71 -0.98
N ASP A 385 -11.40 -35.39 -1.92
CA ASP A 385 -12.83 -35.74 -1.85
C ASP A 385 -13.16 -36.54 -0.59
N ASN A 386 -12.30 -37.51 -0.22
CA ASN A 386 -12.50 -38.31 0.97
C ASN A 386 -12.20 -37.55 2.27
N GLU A 387 -11.17 -36.69 2.29
CA GLU A 387 -10.80 -35.88 3.44
C GLU A 387 -11.88 -34.84 3.73
N SER A 388 -12.37 -34.13 2.71
CA SER A 388 -13.42 -33.13 2.83
C SER A 388 -14.77 -33.67 3.31
N ALA A 389 -15.04 -34.95 3.06
CA ALA A 389 -16.23 -35.67 3.57
C ALA A 389 -16.05 -36.19 5.00
N GLY A 390 -14.97 -35.86 5.68
CA GLY A 390 -14.60 -36.41 6.97
C GLY A 390 -15.37 -35.85 8.18
N THR A 391 -15.00 -36.37 9.35
CA THR A 391 -15.54 -35.88 10.62
C THR A 391 -14.94 -34.53 10.97
N ALA A 392 -15.79 -33.53 11.23
CA ALA A 392 -15.37 -32.19 11.62
C ALA A 392 -14.73 -32.19 13.01
N TRP A 393 -13.60 -31.50 13.13
CA TRP A 393 -12.93 -31.16 14.37
C TRP A 393 -12.53 -29.69 14.33
N SER A 394 -12.74 -28.96 15.41
CA SER A 394 -12.34 -27.54 15.49
C SER A 394 -11.11 -27.38 16.36
N GLY A 395 -10.13 -26.66 15.85
CA GLY A 395 -8.88 -26.39 16.55
C GLY A 395 -7.96 -25.48 15.76
N LYS A 396 -6.92 -24.96 16.44
CA LYS A 396 -5.97 -24.01 15.83
C LYS A 396 -4.87 -24.73 15.05
N ILE A 397 -4.28 -25.77 15.60
CA ILE A 397 -3.11 -26.44 15.01
C ILE A 397 -3.47 -27.86 14.57
N GLY A 398 -3.28 -28.14 13.29
CA GLY A 398 -3.38 -29.46 12.70
C GLY A 398 -2.06 -29.90 12.05
N LEU A 399 -2.16 -30.84 11.12
CA LEU A 399 -1.09 -31.29 10.24
C LEU A 399 -1.54 -31.14 8.78
N MET A 400 -0.60 -31.27 7.82
CA MET A 400 -0.97 -31.32 6.40
C MET A 400 -1.91 -32.49 6.12
N TYR A 401 -2.77 -32.30 5.15
CA TYR A 401 -3.52 -33.41 4.54
C TYR A 401 -2.64 -34.19 3.55
N VAL A 402 -3.00 -35.45 3.27
CA VAL A 402 -2.36 -36.19 2.16
C VAL A 402 -2.62 -35.49 0.83
N SER A 403 -3.79 -34.86 0.65
CA SER A 403 -4.09 -34.07 -0.53
C SER A 403 -3.23 -32.79 -0.62
N ASP A 404 -2.93 -32.11 0.49
CA ASP A 404 -2.01 -30.98 0.48
C ASP A 404 -0.63 -31.38 -0.05
N TYR A 405 -0.10 -32.52 0.47
CA TYR A 405 1.18 -33.05 0.02
C TYR A 405 1.14 -33.47 -1.46
N GLY A 406 0.05 -34.07 -1.88
CA GLY A 406 -0.14 -34.55 -3.26
C GLY A 406 -0.18 -33.38 -4.24
N PHE A 407 -0.92 -32.30 -3.93
CA PHE A 407 -1.04 -31.12 -4.77
C PHE A 407 0.19 -30.21 -4.71
N ALA A 408 1.06 -30.36 -3.71
CA ALA A 408 2.33 -29.63 -3.65
C ALA A 408 3.35 -30.08 -4.72
N ALA A 409 3.17 -31.28 -5.29
CA ALA A 409 3.92 -31.74 -6.46
C ALA A 409 3.49 -30.99 -7.73
N SER A 410 4.37 -30.96 -8.73
CA SER A 410 4.02 -30.43 -10.06
C SER A 410 2.77 -31.12 -10.63
N PRO A 411 1.93 -30.42 -11.42
CA PRO A 411 0.66 -30.95 -11.96
C PRO A 411 0.76 -32.25 -12.72
N SER A 412 1.91 -32.53 -13.32
CA SER A 412 2.16 -33.82 -13.98
C SER A 412 2.07 -35.05 -13.04
N ALA A 413 2.22 -34.83 -11.73
CA ALA A 413 2.09 -35.88 -10.72
C ALA A 413 0.65 -36.07 -10.20
N TRP A 414 -0.27 -35.12 -10.45
CA TRP A 414 -1.63 -35.18 -9.87
C TRP A 414 -2.52 -36.35 -10.36
N THR A 415 -2.10 -37.03 -11.43
CA THR A 415 -2.74 -38.27 -11.88
C THR A 415 -2.14 -39.53 -11.25
N THR A 416 -1.02 -39.39 -10.53
CA THR A 416 -0.30 -40.51 -9.91
C THR A 416 -0.85 -40.77 -8.51
N ASN A 417 -1.00 -42.04 -8.15
CA ASN A 417 -1.36 -42.42 -6.78
C ASN A 417 -0.25 -42.00 -5.81
N VAL A 418 -0.61 -41.40 -4.66
CA VAL A 418 0.38 -40.84 -3.70
C VAL A 418 1.30 -41.96 -3.09
N VAL A 419 0.91 -43.21 -3.11
CA VAL A 419 1.77 -44.36 -2.75
C VAL A 419 2.94 -44.57 -3.74
N SER A 420 2.90 -43.93 -4.89
CA SER A 420 3.95 -44.01 -5.92
C SER A 420 4.71 -42.69 -6.07
N TYR A 421 4.65 -41.82 -5.07
CA TYR A 421 5.35 -40.52 -5.08
C TYR A 421 6.85 -40.62 -4.78
N ASN A 422 7.39 -41.84 -4.69
CA ASN A 422 8.80 -42.10 -4.40
C ASN A 422 9.75 -41.96 -5.59
N SER A 423 9.26 -41.58 -6.78
CA SER A 423 10.15 -41.32 -7.92
C SER A 423 10.88 -39.96 -7.74
N SER A 424 12.15 -39.92 -8.16
CA SER A 424 12.95 -38.69 -8.09
C SER A 424 12.34 -37.53 -8.89
N SER A 425 11.62 -37.82 -9.98
CA SER A 425 10.90 -36.83 -10.79
C SER A 425 9.76 -36.17 -10.01
N ILE A 426 9.11 -36.85 -9.07
CA ILE A 426 8.08 -36.29 -8.21
C ILE A 426 8.70 -35.60 -7.00
N THR A 427 9.56 -36.31 -6.26
CA THR A 427 10.16 -35.79 -5.01
C THR A 427 11.02 -34.54 -5.22
N SER A 428 11.64 -34.37 -6.40
CA SER A 428 12.39 -33.15 -6.76
C SER A 428 11.48 -31.98 -7.15
N ASN A 429 10.22 -32.28 -7.50
CA ASN A 429 9.22 -31.31 -7.92
C ASN A 429 8.02 -31.23 -6.95
N ASN A 430 8.27 -31.58 -5.67
CA ASN A 430 7.31 -31.45 -4.58
C ASN A 430 7.95 -30.71 -3.42
N TRP A 431 7.60 -29.44 -3.28
CA TRP A 431 8.20 -28.58 -2.27
C TRP A 431 7.87 -28.98 -0.83
N MET A 432 6.81 -29.76 -0.60
CA MET A 432 6.46 -30.23 0.74
C MET A 432 7.24 -31.49 1.17
N TYR A 433 7.90 -32.18 0.23
CA TYR A 433 8.70 -33.36 0.56
C TYR A 433 9.99 -32.96 1.29
N MET A 434 10.14 -33.43 2.55
CA MET A 434 11.26 -33.11 3.43
C MET A 434 12.19 -34.28 3.73
N GLY A 435 11.81 -35.52 3.38
CA GLY A 435 12.68 -36.71 3.44
C GLY A 435 12.85 -37.33 4.82
N LEU A 436 12.05 -36.99 5.81
CA LEU A 436 11.82 -37.80 7.03
C LEU A 436 10.41 -38.37 6.98
N ALA A 437 10.19 -39.46 7.72
CA ALA A 437 8.83 -39.93 7.94
C ALA A 437 8.03 -38.91 8.71
N GLU A 438 6.87 -38.47 8.17
CA GLU A 438 6.11 -37.34 8.67
C GLU A 438 4.62 -37.64 8.73
N TRP A 439 3.99 -37.41 9.89
CA TRP A 439 2.55 -37.58 10.07
C TRP A 439 1.74 -36.55 9.25
N THR A 440 0.64 -37.05 8.69
CA THR A 440 -0.47 -36.21 8.17
C THR A 440 -1.65 -36.25 9.15
N ILE A 441 -2.63 -35.32 8.95
CA ILE A 441 -3.90 -35.41 9.69
C ILE A 441 -4.83 -36.47 9.13
N SER A 442 -4.57 -36.98 7.93
CA SER A 442 -5.43 -37.93 7.23
C SER A 442 -5.35 -39.32 7.87
N ARG A 443 -6.51 -39.88 8.21
CA ARG A 443 -6.62 -41.19 8.84
C ARG A 443 -7.04 -42.26 7.82
N GLN A 444 -6.77 -43.54 8.12
CA GLN A 444 -7.37 -44.63 7.36
C GLN A 444 -8.86 -44.77 7.71
N SER A 445 -9.73 -44.67 6.69
CA SER A 445 -11.18 -44.72 6.92
C SER A 445 -11.70 -46.14 7.28
N SER A 446 -11.05 -47.19 6.78
CA SER A 446 -11.45 -48.57 6.97
C SER A 446 -10.86 -49.25 8.22
N ASN A 447 -9.87 -48.66 8.88
CA ASN A 447 -9.23 -49.21 10.08
C ASN A 447 -8.81 -48.08 11.06
N SER A 448 -9.42 -48.10 12.23
CA SER A 448 -9.22 -47.10 13.27
C SER A 448 -7.82 -47.08 13.90
N ASN A 449 -6.99 -48.08 13.64
CA ASN A 449 -5.63 -48.18 14.20
C ASN A 449 -4.55 -47.52 13.31
N PHE A 450 -4.92 -46.95 12.17
CA PHE A 450 -3.96 -46.41 11.21
C PHE A 450 -4.25 -44.97 10.84
N ALA A 451 -3.20 -44.16 10.70
CA ALA A 451 -3.18 -42.85 10.05
C ALA A 451 -2.14 -42.86 8.93
N TYR A 452 -2.18 -41.86 8.07
CA TYR A 452 -1.24 -41.75 6.96
C TYR A 452 -0.04 -40.85 7.30
N ALA A 453 1.10 -41.27 6.76
CA ALA A 453 2.34 -40.50 6.83
C ALA A 453 3.01 -40.44 5.45
N VAL A 454 3.70 -39.36 5.17
CA VAL A 454 4.68 -39.29 4.09
C VAL A 454 5.92 -40.03 4.56
N TYR A 455 6.38 -40.99 3.80
CA TYR A 455 7.57 -41.81 4.15
C TYR A 455 8.86 -41.13 3.66
N ILE A 456 10.01 -41.65 4.13
CA ILE A 456 11.30 -41.06 3.81
C ILE A 456 11.63 -40.96 2.30
N TYR A 457 10.99 -41.78 1.48
CA TYR A 457 11.14 -41.79 0.01
C TYR A 457 10.14 -40.89 -0.72
N GLY A 458 9.15 -40.30 -0.01
CA GLY A 458 8.13 -39.42 -0.58
C GLY A 458 6.79 -40.05 -0.86
N ASP A 459 6.67 -41.34 -0.80
CA ASP A 459 5.42 -42.10 -0.89
C ASP A 459 4.58 -41.99 0.40
N VAL A 460 3.27 -42.20 0.27
CA VAL A 460 2.33 -42.09 1.40
C VAL A 460 1.85 -43.46 1.80
N TYR A 461 2.07 -43.80 3.06
CA TYR A 461 1.63 -45.08 3.63
C TYR A 461 0.80 -44.91 4.91
N ASN A 462 -0.10 -45.90 5.18
CA ASN A 462 -0.76 -45.99 6.46
C ASN A 462 0.19 -46.63 7.49
N ILE A 463 0.32 -45.97 8.62
CA ILE A 463 1.17 -46.39 9.75
C ILE A 463 0.27 -46.55 10.98
N VAL A 464 0.58 -47.53 11.85
CA VAL A 464 -0.15 -47.70 13.11
C VAL A 464 -0.03 -46.42 13.95
N VAL A 465 -1.15 -45.89 14.45
CA VAL A 465 -1.20 -44.63 15.20
C VAL A 465 -0.31 -44.60 16.45
N SER A 466 0.01 -45.77 16.98
CA SER A 466 0.96 -45.96 18.10
C SER A 466 2.42 -46.07 17.68
N MET A 467 2.75 -45.91 16.39
CA MET A 467 4.15 -45.84 15.93
C MET A 467 4.74 -44.48 16.36
N GLY A 468 5.82 -44.54 17.15
CA GLY A 468 6.48 -43.34 17.71
C GLY A 468 7.70 -42.89 16.93
N THR A 469 7.87 -43.26 15.67
CA THR A 469 9.09 -42.98 14.87
C THR A 469 8.86 -41.95 13.79
N VAL A 470 7.82 -41.14 13.87
CA VAL A 470 7.33 -40.28 12.82
C VAL A 470 7.39 -38.84 13.29
N ALA A 471 8.03 -37.97 12.51
CA ALA A 471 8.13 -36.51 12.78
C ALA A 471 6.80 -35.81 12.47
N VAL A 472 6.73 -34.53 12.87
CA VAL A 472 5.54 -33.68 12.62
C VAL A 472 5.97 -32.31 12.14
N ARG A 473 5.19 -31.73 11.23
CA ARG A 473 5.25 -30.31 10.90
C ARG A 473 3.88 -29.67 11.17
N PRO A 474 3.75 -28.81 12.17
CA PRO A 474 2.49 -28.15 12.47
C PRO A 474 1.99 -27.31 11.29
N CYS A 475 0.68 -27.40 11.05
CA CYS A 475 -0.05 -26.59 10.08
C CYS A 475 -1.15 -25.81 10.79
N PHE A 476 -1.46 -24.63 10.28
CA PHE A 476 -2.58 -23.83 10.79
C PHE A 476 -3.09 -22.86 9.72
N TYR A 477 -4.29 -22.38 9.92
CA TYR A 477 -4.87 -21.32 9.11
C TYR A 477 -4.75 -20.00 9.83
N LEU A 478 -4.47 -18.94 9.09
CA LEU A 478 -4.54 -17.57 9.58
C LEU A 478 -5.98 -17.05 9.47
N ASN A 479 -6.32 -16.08 10.32
CA ASN A 479 -7.55 -15.33 10.17
C ASN A 479 -7.53 -14.60 8.80
N SER A 480 -8.70 -14.41 8.21
CA SER A 480 -8.85 -13.82 6.88
C SER A 480 -8.49 -12.33 6.81
N ASP A 481 -8.42 -11.66 7.95
CA ASP A 481 -8.09 -10.25 8.11
C ASP A 481 -6.59 -9.97 8.34
N VAL A 482 -5.75 -11.00 8.38
CA VAL A 482 -4.30 -10.83 8.49
C VAL A 482 -3.76 -10.15 7.24
N LEU A 483 -3.09 -9.00 7.44
CA LEU A 483 -2.61 -8.17 6.34
C LEU A 483 -1.23 -8.58 5.85
N TYR A 484 -1.01 -8.47 4.55
CA TYR A 484 0.32 -8.47 3.95
C TYR A 484 1.02 -7.15 4.29
N SER A 485 2.29 -7.21 4.68
CA SER A 485 3.09 -6.02 4.98
C SER A 485 4.22 -5.83 3.97
N SER A 486 5.02 -6.86 3.74
CA SER A 486 6.17 -6.79 2.84
C SER A 486 6.72 -8.18 2.51
N GLY A 487 7.80 -8.24 1.74
CA GLY A 487 8.53 -9.46 1.39
C GLY A 487 8.04 -10.12 0.10
N SER A 488 8.96 -10.79 -0.59
CA SER A 488 8.72 -11.42 -1.89
C SER A 488 8.37 -12.92 -1.81
N GLY A 489 8.31 -13.48 -0.60
CA GLY A 489 8.05 -14.91 -0.38
C GLY A 489 9.25 -15.82 -0.64
N THR A 490 10.44 -15.28 -0.92
CA THR A 490 11.66 -16.10 -0.99
C THR A 490 12.16 -16.45 0.42
N LYS A 491 13.03 -17.48 0.53
CA LYS A 491 13.59 -17.86 1.83
C LYS A 491 14.42 -16.74 2.50
N SER A 492 15.09 -15.91 1.69
CA SER A 492 15.89 -14.77 2.16
C SER A 492 15.06 -13.51 2.41
N ASP A 493 13.90 -13.41 1.81
CA ASP A 493 12.95 -12.29 1.93
C ASP A 493 11.52 -12.84 2.09
N PRO A 494 11.23 -13.50 3.23
CA PRO A 494 9.92 -14.08 3.46
C PRO A 494 8.85 -13.00 3.63
N ILE A 495 7.63 -13.32 3.25
CA ILE A 495 6.47 -12.46 3.47
C ILE A 495 6.38 -12.08 4.94
N ARG A 496 6.11 -10.80 5.18
CA ARG A 496 5.81 -10.22 6.50
C ARG A 496 4.32 -9.89 6.57
N ILE A 497 3.78 -10.02 7.75
CA ILE A 497 2.36 -9.81 8.03
C ILE A 497 2.19 -8.91 9.26
N ASN A 498 1.07 -8.18 9.29
CA ASN A 498 0.69 -7.32 10.41
C ASN A 498 -0.47 -7.94 11.21
#